data_5201e0cc75a76221afb2ff2eeffd1dc0
#
_entry.id   5201e0cc75a76221afb2ff2eeffd1dc0
#
_cell.length_a   1.000
_cell.length_b   1.000
_cell.length_c   1.000
_cell.angle_alpha   90.00
_cell.angle_beta   90.00
_cell.angle_gamma   90.00
#
_symmetry.space_group_name_H-M   'P 1'
#
loop_
_entity.id
_entity.type
_entity.pdbx_description
1 polymer ?
#
loop_
_entity_poly.entity_id
_entity_poly.type
_entity_poly.pdbx_seq_one_letter_code
_entity_poly.pdbx_strand_id
1 'polypeptide(L)'
;MNIASAEVVITSPSRNFVTLKLTTDDGVVGLGDATLNGRELAVATYLREHVAPLLPGRDAHRIEDTWQYLYRGAYWRRGPVTMAAIGAVDMALWDIKGKVAGLPLYQLIGGASRNGCLAYGHASGATLESLSESIGSYLDQGFRAVRVQSAVPGIRALYGVADQPQPTGERYDYEPAGRGERPAEEDWDTAAYLRHLPSVFEHVRGEFGPELPLLHDAHHRLTPIEAARLGKSLEPYDLFWLEDCTPAENQQGLRLVRRHTTTPLAIGEVFNTIWDFQQLISEQLIDYVRAAATHFGGVTPLRKVMDYAAQYQIRSGFHGPTDVSPVGFAAQLHVGLAIHNYGIQEYMEHSPETNSVFRSGLTFDDGYLHPGDAPGLGVELDEQAAARFPYEPAYLPVSRLRDGTIHDW
;
A
#
# COMPACT_ATOMS: atom_id res chain seq x y z
N MET A 1 24.24 -18.66 12.33
CA MET A 1 22.76 -18.75 12.37
C MET A 1 22.28 -18.95 10.93
N ASN A 2 21.79 -20.14 10.67
CA ASN A 2 21.31 -20.47 9.32
C ASN A 2 19.78 -20.64 9.36
N ILE A 3 19.14 -20.45 8.22
CA ILE A 3 17.73 -20.77 8.04
C ILE A 3 17.57 -22.28 8.12
N ALA A 4 16.71 -22.78 8.99
CA ALA A 4 16.39 -24.20 9.13
C ALA A 4 15.17 -24.58 8.30
N SER A 5 14.12 -23.76 8.30
CA SER A 5 12.89 -23.99 7.51
C SER A 5 12.27 -22.70 6.98
N ALA A 6 11.46 -22.88 5.93
CA ALA A 6 10.63 -21.83 5.33
C ALA A 6 9.23 -22.40 5.09
N GLU A 7 8.23 -21.78 5.67
CA GLU A 7 6.82 -22.18 5.61
C GLU A 7 5.97 -21.08 5.04
N VAL A 8 5.00 -21.44 4.19
CA VAL A 8 4.06 -20.47 3.58
C VAL A 8 2.68 -20.70 4.15
N VAL A 9 2.17 -19.70 4.88
CA VAL A 9 0.86 -19.68 5.50
C VAL A 9 -0.07 -18.83 4.67
N ILE A 10 -1.23 -19.36 4.30
CA ILE A 10 -2.28 -18.65 3.58
C ILE A 10 -3.50 -18.62 4.48
N THR A 11 -4.05 -17.42 4.72
CA THR A 11 -5.20 -17.25 5.60
C THR A 11 -6.11 -16.13 5.11
N SER A 12 -7.40 -16.19 5.45
CA SER A 12 -8.41 -15.22 5.01
C SER A 12 -9.26 -14.68 6.18
N PRO A 13 -8.64 -14.03 7.19
CA PRO A 13 -9.38 -13.36 8.25
C PRO A 13 -9.88 -12.00 7.75
N SER A 14 -11.06 -11.95 7.13
CA SER A 14 -11.65 -10.84 6.37
C SER A 14 -11.00 -10.59 4.98
N ARG A 15 -9.68 -10.64 4.85
CA ARG A 15 -8.93 -10.54 3.57
C ARG A 15 -7.95 -11.70 3.43
N ASN A 16 -7.54 -11.98 2.20
CA ASN A 16 -6.53 -13.00 1.94
C ASN A 16 -5.13 -12.48 2.22
N PHE A 17 -4.35 -13.24 2.99
CA PHE A 17 -2.94 -12.94 3.25
C PHE A 17 -2.06 -14.14 2.95
N VAL A 18 -0.86 -13.86 2.45
CA VAL A 18 0.21 -14.85 2.21
C VAL A 18 1.42 -14.46 3.06
N THR A 19 1.69 -15.24 4.09
CA THR A 19 2.79 -15.00 5.03
C THR A 19 3.88 -16.04 4.85
N LEU A 20 5.13 -15.59 4.74
CA LEU A 20 6.31 -16.44 4.84
C LEU A 20 6.81 -16.44 6.30
N LYS A 21 6.95 -17.63 6.86
CA LYS A 21 7.58 -17.87 8.16
C LYS A 21 8.94 -18.54 7.95
N LEU A 22 10.00 -17.87 8.35
CA LEU A 22 11.35 -18.43 8.39
C LEU A 22 11.70 -18.82 9.83
N THR A 23 12.29 -19.99 10.01
CA THR A 23 12.81 -20.43 11.32
C THR A 23 14.31 -20.72 11.17
N THR A 24 15.12 -20.21 12.09
CA THR A 24 16.56 -20.44 12.12
C THR A 24 16.91 -21.73 12.90
N ASP A 25 18.15 -22.21 12.75
CA ASP A 25 18.70 -23.34 13.51
C ASP A 25 18.71 -23.09 15.03
N ASP A 26 18.71 -21.83 15.47
CA ASP A 26 18.59 -21.43 16.86
C ASP A 26 17.13 -21.19 17.32
N GLY A 27 16.15 -21.47 16.45
CA GLY A 27 14.72 -21.35 16.76
C GLY A 27 14.13 -19.93 16.67
N VAL A 28 14.87 -18.95 16.17
CA VAL A 28 14.34 -17.60 15.95
C VAL A 28 13.43 -17.61 14.73
N VAL A 29 12.22 -17.06 14.89
CA VAL A 29 11.22 -16.97 13.81
C VAL A 29 11.16 -15.55 13.25
N GLY A 30 11.19 -15.43 11.93
CA GLY A 30 10.92 -14.20 11.20
C GLY A 30 9.72 -14.31 10.27
N LEU A 31 8.96 -13.23 10.16
CA LEU A 31 7.77 -13.14 9.33
C LEU A 31 7.97 -12.19 8.17
N GLY A 32 7.42 -12.54 7.01
CA GLY A 32 7.37 -11.67 5.84
C GLY A 32 6.04 -11.77 5.12
N ASP A 33 5.61 -10.68 4.54
CA ASP A 33 4.37 -10.56 3.79
C ASP A 33 4.61 -10.72 2.29
N ALA A 34 3.90 -11.64 1.66
CA ALA A 34 3.90 -11.86 0.22
C ALA A 34 2.52 -11.65 -0.41
N THR A 35 1.62 -11.00 0.28
CA THR A 35 0.26 -10.80 -0.21
C THR A 35 0.25 -10.00 -1.51
N LEU A 36 -0.43 -10.55 -2.51
CA LEU A 36 -0.70 -9.87 -3.77
C LEU A 36 -2.18 -10.05 -4.08
N ASN A 37 -2.96 -9.02 -3.83
CA ASN A 37 -4.41 -9.05 -3.89
C ASN A 37 -4.92 -9.58 -5.24
N GLY A 38 -5.80 -10.60 -5.19
CA GLY A 38 -6.34 -11.30 -6.35
C GLY A 38 -5.34 -12.25 -7.06
N ARG A 39 -4.11 -12.42 -6.53
CA ARG A 39 -3.08 -13.34 -7.08
C ARG A 39 -2.36 -14.12 -5.97
N GLU A 40 -2.97 -14.26 -4.82
CA GLU A 40 -2.40 -14.85 -3.61
C GLU A 40 -1.86 -16.25 -3.85
N LEU A 41 -2.63 -17.11 -4.53
CA LEU A 41 -2.19 -18.48 -4.83
C LEU A 41 -1.01 -18.53 -5.80
N ALA A 42 -0.89 -17.57 -6.72
CA ALA A 42 0.26 -17.51 -7.63
C ALA A 42 1.55 -17.21 -6.85
N VAL A 43 1.50 -16.23 -5.93
CA VAL A 43 2.66 -15.90 -5.08
C VAL A 43 2.95 -17.02 -4.10
N ALA A 44 1.94 -17.58 -3.45
CA ALA A 44 2.12 -18.68 -2.50
C ALA A 44 2.75 -19.91 -3.15
N THR A 45 2.32 -20.25 -4.38
CA THR A 45 2.90 -21.35 -5.14
C THR A 45 4.36 -21.04 -5.53
N TYR A 46 4.63 -19.84 -6.03
CA TYR A 46 5.99 -19.42 -6.37
C TYR A 46 6.91 -19.45 -5.14
N LEU A 47 6.45 -18.95 -4.00
CA LEU A 47 7.20 -19.04 -2.74
C LEU A 47 7.48 -20.48 -2.36
N ARG A 48 6.46 -21.34 -2.35
CA ARG A 48 6.56 -22.71 -1.85
C ARG A 48 7.45 -23.58 -2.72
N GLU A 49 7.31 -23.49 -4.05
CA GLU A 49 7.95 -24.40 -4.98
C GLU A 49 9.31 -23.89 -5.51
N HIS A 50 9.52 -22.57 -5.58
CA HIS A 50 10.70 -21.99 -6.22
C HIS A 50 11.60 -21.17 -5.29
N VAL A 51 11.09 -20.63 -4.18
CA VAL A 51 11.87 -19.78 -3.27
C VAL A 51 12.22 -20.51 -1.98
N ALA A 52 11.21 -21.03 -1.27
CA ALA A 52 11.40 -21.69 0.03
C ALA A 52 12.46 -22.81 0.01
N PRO A 53 12.54 -23.68 -1.04
CA PRO A 53 13.57 -24.73 -1.08
C PRO A 53 15.00 -24.22 -1.19
N LEU A 54 15.21 -22.95 -1.58
CA LEU A 54 16.54 -22.34 -1.73
C LEU A 54 17.07 -21.71 -0.45
N LEU A 55 16.25 -21.61 0.60
CA LEU A 55 16.56 -20.86 1.81
C LEU A 55 17.27 -21.68 2.91
N PRO A 56 16.90 -22.95 3.16
CA PRO A 56 17.56 -23.74 4.21
C PRO A 56 19.08 -23.82 4.01
N GLY A 57 19.82 -23.63 5.11
CA GLY A 57 21.29 -23.60 5.14
C GLY A 57 21.91 -22.25 4.78
N ARG A 58 21.13 -21.24 4.32
CA ARG A 58 21.66 -19.90 4.09
C ARG A 58 21.81 -19.15 5.43
N ASP A 59 22.84 -18.32 5.52
CA ASP A 59 23.05 -17.45 6.66
C ASP A 59 21.97 -16.35 6.72
N ALA A 60 21.16 -16.34 7.77
CA ALA A 60 20.06 -15.40 7.97
C ALA A 60 20.51 -13.93 8.10
N HIS A 61 21.80 -13.68 8.39
CA HIS A 61 22.34 -12.34 8.48
C HIS A 61 22.76 -11.73 7.14
N ARG A 62 22.87 -12.54 6.08
CA ARG A 62 23.27 -12.09 4.74
C ARG A 62 22.07 -11.67 3.89
N ILE A 63 21.36 -10.64 4.35
CA ILE A 63 20.09 -10.19 3.75
C ILE A 63 20.29 -9.75 2.30
N GLU A 64 21.22 -8.81 2.05
CA GLU A 64 21.49 -8.30 0.70
C GLU A 64 21.94 -9.41 -0.26
N ASP A 65 22.81 -10.31 0.18
CA ASP A 65 23.25 -11.46 -0.63
C ASP A 65 22.07 -12.36 -1.01
N THR A 66 21.20 -12.68 -0.05
CA THR A 66 20.01 -13.50 -0.29
C THR A 66 19.04 -12.80 -1.24
N TRP A 67 18.82 -11.50 -1.05
CA TRP A 67 17.99 -10.70 -1.96
C TRP A 67 18.52 -10.74 -3.40
N GLN A 68 19.82 -10.49 -3.59
CA GLN A 68 20.44 -10.51 -4.91
C GLN A 68 20.44 -11.91 -5.52
N TYR A 69 20.65 -12.95 -4.71
CA TYR A 69 20.60 -14.35 -5.15
C TYR A 69 19.21 -14.69 -5.70
N LEU A 70 18.14 -14.36 -4.99
CA LEU A 70 16.77 -14.62 -5.41
C LEU A 70 16.38 -13.79 -6.64
N TYR A 71 16.78 -12.53 -6.67
CA TYR A 71 16.44 -11.63 -7.78
C TYR A 71 17.20 -11.99 -9.06
N ARG A 72 18.54 -12.13 -9.00
CA ARG A 72 19.38 -12.41 -10.17
C ARG A 72 19.29 -13.84 -10.61
N GLY A 73 19.17 -14.77 -9.68
CA GLY A 73 19.05 -16.21 -9.95
C GLY A 73 17.75 -16.58 -10.65
N ALA A 74 16.71 -15.80 -10.54
CA ALA A 74 15.45 -16.05 -11.22
C ALA A 74 15.53 -15.91 -12.75
N TYR A 75 16.54 -15.26 -13.31
CA TYR A 75 16.73 -14.90 -14.72
C TYR A 75 15.54 -14.09 -15.31
N TRP A 76 14.34 -14.70 -15.41
CA TRP A 76 13.06 -14.06 -15.74
C TRP A 76 12.51 -13.34 -14.50
N ARG A 77 12.99 -12.14 -14.25
CA ARG A 77 12.80 -11.39 -13.00
C ARG A 77 11.96 -10.15 -13.20
N ARG A 78 11.61 -9.48 -12.10
CA ARG A 78 10.66 -8.38 -11.97
C ARG A 78 9.21 -8.90 -11.95
N GLY A 79 8.28 -7.99 -11.85
CA GLY A 79 6.85 -8.27 -11.76
C GLY A 79 6.37 -8.61 -10.34
N PRO A 80 5.06 -8.42 -10.09
CA PRO A 80 4.51 -8.41 -8.74
C PRO A 80 4.69 -9.74 -8.00
N VAL A 81 4.48 -10.88 -8.67
CA VAL A 81 4.60 -12.21 -8.03
C VAL A 81 6.02 -12.46 -7.53
N THR A 82 7.02 -12.23 -8.39
CA THR A 82 8.44 -12.44 -8.04
C THR A 82 8.87 -11.49 -6.93
N MET A 83 8.47 -10.23 -7.02
CA MET A 83 8.93 -9.21 -6.09
C MET A 83 8.24 -9.29 -4.73
N ALA A 84 6.97 -9.68 -4.66
CA ALA A 84 6.30 -9.96 -3.39
C ALA A 84 6.92 -11.17 -2.67
N ALA A 85 7.26 -12.23 -3.41
CA ALA A 85 7.97 -13.38 -2.84
C ALA A 85 9.36 -13.02 -2.29
N ILE A 86 10.14 -12.21 -3.01
CA ILE A 86 11.45 -11.72 -2.55
C ILE A 86 11.25 -10.77 -1.34
N GLY A 87 10.21 -9.92 -1.39
CA GLY A 87 9.86 -9.02 -0.30
C GLY A 87 9.58 -9.74 1.01
N ALA A 88 8.85 -10.85 0.94
CA ALA A 88 8.59 -11.67 2.13
C ALA A 88 9.87 -12.26 2.74
N VAL A 89 10.80 -12.72 1.91
CA VAL A 89 12.10 -13.22 2.40
C VAL A 89 12.90 -12.09 3.05
N ASP A 90 12.98 -10.94 2.40
CA ASP A 90 13.70 -9.75 2.91
C ASP A 90 13.15 -9.31 4.27
N MET A 91 11.83 -9.14 4.37
CA MET A 91 11.16 -8.74 5.63
C MET A 91 11.40 -9.76 6.74
N ALA A 92 11.26 -11.06 6.45
CA ALA A 92 11.50 -12.12 7.44
C ALA A 92 12.95 -12.14 7.94
N LEU A 93 13.92 -11.89 7.08
CA LEU A 93 15.34 -11.80 7.47
C LEU A 93 15.63 -10.55 8.32
N TRP A 94 15.01 -9.41 7.99
CA TRP A 94 15.10 -8.21 8.83
C TRP A 94 14.42 -8.39 10.19
N ASP A 95 13.30 -9.11 10.23
CA ASP A 95 12.61 -9.47 11.49
C ASP A 95 13.50 -10.35 12.38
N ILE A 96 14.11 -11.41 11.80
CA ILE A 96 15.10 -12.24 12.50
C ILE A 96 16.25 -11.38 13.02
N LYS A 97 16.80 -10.50 12.18
CA LYS A 97 17.93 -9.64 12.59
C LYS A 97 17.59 -8.74 13.77
N GLY A 98 16.39 -8.14 13.77
CA GLY A 98 15.91 -7.33 14.88
C GLY A 98 15.72 -8.13 16.16
N LYS A 99 15.10 -9.31 16.07
CA LYS A 99 14.90 -10.22 17.21
C LYS A 99 16.21 -10.69 17.83
N VAL A 100 17.19 -11.06 17.01
CA VAL A 100 18.53 -11.44 17.45
C VAL A 100 19.27 -10.28 18.13
N ALA A 101 19.12 -9.07 17.60
CA ALA A 101 19.73 -7.86 18.17
C ALA A 101 18.99 -7.34 19.42
N GLY A 102 17.78 -7.83 19.70
CA GLY A 102 16.92 -7.31 20.76
C GLY A 102 16.41 -5.89 20.48
N LEU A 103 16.32 -5.49 19.21
CA LEU A 103 15.98 -4.14 18.78
C LEU A 103 14.83 -4.15 17.74
N PRO A 104 13.92 -3.16 17.79
CA PRO A 104 12.96 -2.96 16.71
C PRO A 104 13.69 -2.59 15.42
N LEU A 105 13.11 -2.95 14.27
CA LEU A 105 13.76 -2.76 12.98
C LEU A 105 14.20 -1.32 12.73
N TYR A 106 13.39 -0.32 13.06
CA TYR A 106 13.77 1.08 12.85
C TYR A 106 15.09 1.48 13.51
N GLN A 107 15.43 0.88 14.66
CA GLN A 107 16.71 1.14 15.35
C GLN A 107 17.90 0.59 14.55
N LEU A 108 17.73 -0.53 13.84
CA LEU A 108 18.79 -1.13 13.03
C LEU A 108 19.07 -0.37 11.75
N ILE A 109 18.05 0.31 11.21
CA ILE A 109 18.15 1.03 9.93
C ILE A 109 18.37 2.54 10.09
N GLY A 110 18.80 3.00 11.27
CA GLY A 110 19.24 4.38 11.49
C GLY A 110 18.65 5.06 12.73
N GLY A 111 17.69 4.44 13.41
CA GLY A 111 16.98 5.01 14.55
C GLY A 111 15.78 5.88 14.13
N ALA A 112 14.97 6.29 15.09
CA ALA A 112 13.81 7.12 14.84
C ALA A 112 14.20 8.55 14.42
N SER A 113 13.71 9.00 13.28
CA SER A 113 13.82 10.39 12.80
C SER A 113 12.63 11.26 13.26
N ARG A 114 11.61 10.64 13.85
CA ARG A 114 10.36 11.28 14.34
C ARG A 114 9.73 10.47 15.46
N ASN A 115 8.76 11.07 16.16
CA ASN A 115 8.07 10.40 17.26
C ASN A 115 6.93 9.49 16.80
N GLY A 116 6.42 9.67 15.57
CA GLY A 116 5.35 8.91 14.96
C GLY A 116 5.21 9.25 13.48
N CYS A 117 4.59 8.37 12.73
CA CYS A 117 4.35 8.51 11.29
C CYS A 117 2.96 9.09 11.04
N LEU A 118 2.87 10.31 10.51
CA LEU A 118 1.57 10.90 10.13
C LEU A 118 0.83 9.95 9.18
N ALA A 119 -0.47 9.75 9.42
CA ALA A 119 -1.30 8.87 8.62
C ALA A 119 -2.52 9.60 8.04
N TYR A 120 -3.09 9.05 6.98
CA TYR A 120 -4.37 9.51 6.44
C TYR A 120 -5.39 8.39 6.38
N GLY A 121 -6.67 8.76 6.56
CA GLY A 121 -7.82 7.87 6.44
C GLY A 121 -8.53 8.02 5.09
N HIS A 122 -9.45 7.10 4.79
CA HIS A 122 -10.17 7.00 3.51
C HIS A 122 -11.61 7.48 3.66
N ALA A 123 -11.83 8.78 3.52
CA ALA A 123 -13.17 9.35 3.52
C ALA A 123 -13.85 9.14 2.17
N SER A 124 -15.07 8.60 2.19
CA SER A 124 -15.86 8.36 0.99
C SER A 124 -17.34 8.65 1.22
N GLY A 125 -18.06 8.98 0.15
CA GLY A 125 -19.50 9.20 0.23
C GLY A 125 -20.21 9.12 -1.12
N ALA A 126 -21.45 8.61 -1.10
CA ALA A 126 -22.32 8.59 -2.28
C ALA A 126 -22.84 10.00 -2.62
N THR A 127 -22.95 10.86 -1.64
CA THR A 127 -23.34 12.27 -1.78
C THR A 127 -22.31 13.16 -1.09
N LEU A 128 -22.35 14.47 -1.34
CA LEU A 128 -21.46 15.42 -0.67
C LEU A 128 -21.71 15.45 0.84
N GLU A 129 -22.96 15.31 1.28
CA GLU A 129 -23.32 15.26 2.69
C GLU A 129 -22.73 14.02 3.36
N SER A 130 -22.90 12.81 2.77
CA SER A 130 -22.33 11.58 3.32
C SER A 130 -20.81 11.58 3.30
N LEU A 131 -20.19 12.25 2.31
CA LEU A 131 -18.76 12.47 2.28
C LEU A 131 -18.30 13.35 3.44
N SER A 132 -19.01 14.45 3.72
CA SER A 132 -18.73 15.32 4.87
C SER A 132 -18.87 14.58 6.20
N GLU A 133 -19.91 13.76 6.36
CA GLU A 133 -20.07 12.90 7.55
C GLU A 133 -18.90 11.93 7.69
N SER A 134 -18.46 11.32 6.60
CA SER A 134 -17.29 10.42 6.59
C SER A 134 -16.00 11.14 6.98
N ILE A 135 -15.74 12.34 6.44
CA ILE A 135 -14.58 13.15 6.82
C ILE A 135 -14.65 13.48 8.32
N GLY A 136 -15.81 13.95 8.81
CA GLY A 136 -16.03 14.27 10.24
C GLY A 136 -15.72 13.06 11.12
N SER A 137 -16.17 11.88 10.73
CA SER A 137 -15.90 10.62 11.46
C SER A 137 -14.39 10.30 11.54
N TYR A 138 -13.63 10.52 10.47
CA TYR A 138 -12.17 10.32 10.52
C TYR A 138 -11.48 11.36 11.42
N LEU A 139 -11.91 12.61 11.37
CA LEU A 139 -11.38 13.66 12.27
C LEU A 139 -11.69 13.35 13.74
N ASP A 140 -12.88 12.85 14.05
CA ASP A 140 -13.27 12.42 15.39
C ASP A 140 -12.45 11.21 15.89
N GLN A 141 -11.99 10.34 14.98
CA GLN A 141 -11.07 9.25 15.27
C GLN A 141 -9.61 9.72 15.46
N GLY A 142 -9.34 11.02 15.29
CA GLY A 142 -8.02 11.61 15.47
C GLY A 142 -7.18 11.70 14.18
N PHE A 143 -7.70 11.35 13.02
CA PHE A 143 -6.97 11.57 11.76
C PHE A 143 -6.80 13.07 11.49
N ARG A 144 -5.64 13.43 10.93
CA ARG A 144 -5.29 14.81 10.58
C ARG A 144 -5.17 15.05 9.08
N ALA A 145 -5.39 14.02 8.27
CA ALA A 145 -5.39 14.05 6.82
C ALA A 145 -6.37 13.00 6.30
N VAL A 146 -7.01 13.25 5.17
CA VAL A 146 -7.98 12.32 4.59
C VAL A 146 -7.86 12.24 3.07
N ARG A 147 -7.95 11.03 2.53
CA ARG A 147 -8.19 10.78 1.11
C ARG A 147 -9.67 10.97 0.85
N VAL A 148 -10.01 11.79 -0.13
CA VAL A 148 -11.39 12.14 -0.49
C VAL A 148 -11.79 11.37 -1.74
N GLN A 149 -12.84 10.56 -1.63
CA GLN A 149 -13.47 9.87 -2.75
C GLN A 149 -14.99 10.06 -2.71
N SER A 150 -15.56 10.45 -3.84
CA SER A 150 -17.01 10.65 -4.00
C SER A 150 -17.53 9.80 -5.14
N ALA A 151 -18.74 9.26 -4.99
CA ALA A 151 -19.47 8.73 -6.14
C ALA A 151 -19.61 9.80 -7.23
N VAL A 152 -19.57 9.37 -8.47
CA VAL A 152 -19.69 10.26 -9.64
C VAL A 152 -21.10 10.14 -10.21
N PRO A 153 -21.87 11.22 -10.35
CA PRO A 153 -23.22 11.16 -10.85
C PRO A 153 -23.32 10.46 -12.21
N GLY A 154 -24.16 9.44 -12.31
CA GLY A 154 -24.34 8.63 -13.51
C GLY A 154 -23.33 7.48 -13.69
N ILE A 155 -22.45 7.26 -12.73
CA ILE A 155 -21.61 6.07 -12.62
C ILE A 155 -22.14 5.25 -11.44
N ARG A 156 -22.55 4.00 -11.67
CA ARG A 156 -23.25 3.18 -10.70
C ARG A 156 -22.38 2.74 -9.51
N ALA A 157 -21.13 2.43 -9.78
CA ALA A 157 -20.14 2.11 -8.78
C ALA A 157 -18.77 2.59 -9.26
N LEU A 158 -17.96 3.05 -8.34
CA LEU A 158 -16.56 3.40 -8.53
C LEU A 158 -15.80 2.70 -7.41
N TYR A 159 -14.64 2.14 -7.71
CA TYR A 159 -13.82 1.41 -6.74
C TYR A 159 -13.82 2.08 -5.35
N GLY A 160 -14.33 1.36 -4.35
CA GLY A 160 -14.45 1.84 -2.98
C GLY A 160 -15.60 2.81 -2.69
N VAL A 161 -16.40 3.24 -3.69
CA VAL A 161 -17.55 4.13 -3.48
C VAL A 161 -18.71 3.72 -4.39
N ALA A 162 -19.83 3.34 -3.80
CA ALA A 162 -21.06 3.06 -4.53
C ALA A 162 -21.97 4.31 -4.57
N ASP A 163 -22.75 4.43 -5.65
CA ASP A 163 -23.83 5.41 -5.84
C ASP A 163 -24.97 5.28 -4.78
N GLN A 164 -25.07 4.12 -4.14
CA GLN A 164 -26.00 3.87 -3.05
C GLN A 164 -25.21 3.71 -1.74
N PRO A 165 -25.78 4.15 -0.60
CA PRO A 165 -25.19 3.79 0.68
C PRO A 165 -25.00 2.28 0.68
N GLN A 166 -23.78 1.80 0.76
CA GLN A 166 -23.54 0.40 1.05
C GLN A 166 -24.42 0.07 2.25
N PRO A 167 -25.20 -1.00 2.26
CA PRO A 167 -25.83 -1.44 3.50
C PRO A 167 -24.66 -1.44 4.48
N THR A 168 -24.78 -0.61 5.52
CA THR A 168 -23.70 -0.35 6.47
C THR A 168 -23.15 -1.70 6.89
N GLY A 169 -22.23 -2.17 6.07
CA GLY A 169 -21.45 -3.34 6.30
C GLY A 169 -20.71 -3.12 7.61
N GLU A 170 -20.17 -4.12 8.13
CA GLU A 170 -19.37 -4.06 9.33
C GLU A 170 -18.26 -3.03 9.14
N ARG A 171 -17.87 -2.31 10.18
CA ARG A 171 -16.85 -1.24 10.23
C ARG A 171 -15.55 -1.56 9.46
N TYR A 172 -15.28 -2.82 9.21
CA TYR A 172 -14.06 -3.34 8.60
C TYR A 172 -14.29 -4.00 7.23
N ASP A 173 -15.43 -3.77 6.59
CA ASP A 173 -15.71 -4.29 5.24
C ASP A 173 -15.06 -3.37 4.20
N TYR A 174 -13.76 -3.55 4.02
CA TYR A 174 -12.95 -2.84 3.03
C TYR A 174 -12.62 -3.69 1.81
N GLU A 175 -13.16 -4.91 1.72
CA GLU A 175 -12.80 -5.83 0.64
C GLU A 175 -13.44 -5.41 -0.68
N PRO A 176 -12.72 -4.77 -1.59
CA PRO A 176 -13.21 -4.42 -2.91
C PRO A 176 -13.27 -5.63 -3.83
N ALA A 177 -12.51 -6.68 -3.52
CA ALA A 177 -12.52 -7.92 -4.28
C ALA A 177 -13.72 -8.76 -3.87
N GLY A 178 -14.71 -8.80 -4.74
CA GLY A 178 -15.92 -9.60 -4.51
C GLY A 178 -15.61 -11.09 -4.38
N ARG A 179 -16.35 -11.79 -3.48
CA ARG A 179 -16.31 -13.24 -3.27
C ARG A 179 -17.19 -14.01 -4.25
N GLY A 180 -17.56 -13.40 -5.37
CA GLY A 180 -18.35 -14.02 -6.44
C GLY A 180 -17.55 -14.99 -7.32
N GLU A 181 -18.21 -15.59 -8.29
CA GLU A 181 -17.57 -16.50 -9.25
C GLU A 181 -16.70 -15.78 -10.29
N ARG A 182 -16.89 -14.48 -10.47
CA ARG A 182 -16.24 -13.64 -11.49
C ARG A 182 -16.02 -12.23 -10.94
N PRO A 183 -15.03 -11.48 -11.53
CA PRO A 183 -14.89 -10.06 -11.27
C PRO A 183 -16.20 -9.30 -11.50
N ALA A 184 -16.54 -8.37 -10.60
CA ALA A 184 -17.61 -7.40 -10.86
C ALA A 184 -17.19 -6.48 -12.02
N GLU A 185 -18.19 -6.05 -12.81
CA GLU A 185 -17.97 -5.08 -13.89
C GLU A 185 -18.58 -3.74 -13.49
N GLU A 186 -17.77 -2.69 -13.50
CA GLU A 186 -18.13 -1.33 -13.10
C GLU A 186 -18.14 -0.42 -14.34
N ASP A 187 -19.05 0.55 -14.35
CA ASP A 187 -19.13 1.55 -15.42
C ASP A 187 -18.14 2.68 -15.18
N TRP A 188 -17.50 3.18 -16.24
CA TRP A 188 -16.61 4.33 -16.18
C TRP A 188 -16.96 5.41 -17.22
N ASP A 189 -16.91 6.67 -16.80
CA ASP A 189 -17.07 7.85 -17.67
C ASP A 189 -16.09 8.94 -17.24
N THR A 190 -14.93 9.01 -17.90
CA THR A 190 -13.89 10.00 -17.62
C THR A 190 -14.41 11.44 -17.68
N ALA A 191 -15.31 11.75 -18.63
CA ALA A 191 -15.81 13.11 -18.77
C ALA A 191 -16.72 13.52 -17.61
N ALA A 192 -17.54 12.60 -17.10
CA ALA A 192 -18.35 12.82 -15.89
C ALA A 192 -17.44 13.02 -14.67
N TYR A 193 -16.46 12.16 -14.49
CA TYR A 193 -15.48 12.22 -13.37
C TYR A 193 -14.73 13.57 -13.36
N LEU A 194 -14.14 13.99 -14.48
CA LEU A 194 -13.39 15.26 -14.58
C LEU A 194 -14.25 16.50 -14.32
N ARG A 195 -15.54 16.46 -14.67
CA ARG A 195 -16.47 17.57 -14.37
C ARG A 195 -16.89 17.62 -12.92
N HIS A 196 -17.01 16.45 -12.27
CA HIS A 196 -17.53 16.34 -10.92
C HIS A 196 -16.50 16.72 -9.85
N LEU A 197 -15.28 16.24 -9.97
CA LEU A 197 -14.27 16.36 -8.91
C LEU A 197 -13.99 17.78 -8.42
N PRO A 198 -13.88 18.83 -9.25
CA PRO A 198 -13.65 20.18 -8.71
C PRO A 198 -14.75 20.62 -7.75
N SER A 199 -16.01 20.26 -8.00
CA SER A 199 -17.11 20.61 -7.10
C SER A 199 -17.08 19.85 -5.77
N VAL A 200 -16.55 18.63 -5.76
CA VAL A 200 -16.31 17.86 -4.53
C VAL A 200 -15.30 18.58 -3.65
N PHE A 201 -14.16 18.99 -4.20
CA PHE A 201 -13.12 19.68 -3.45
C PHE A 201 -13.51 21.10 -3.05
N GLU A 202 -14.29 21.80 -3.88
CA GLU A 202 -14.90 23.08 -3.51
C GLU A 202 -15.79 22.94 -2.26
N HIS A 203 -16.66 21.92 -2.24
CA HIS A 203 -17.53 21.63 -1.10
C HIS A 203 -16.72 21.30 0.15
N VAL A 204 -15.77 20.35 0.05
CA VAL A 204 -14.95 19.92 1.20
C VAL A 204 -14.11 21.08 1.76
N ARG A 205 -13.51 21.91 0.89
CA ARG A 205 -12.78 23.11 1.33
C ARG A 205 -13.69 24.17 1.96
N GLY A 206 -14.92 24.30 1.45
CA GLY A 206 -15.92 25.21 2.02
C GLY A 206 -16.32 24.82 3.44
N GLU A 207 -16.37 23.54 3.74
CA GLU A 207 -16.81 23.03 5.05
C GLU A 207 -15.66 22.85 6.05
N PHE A 208 -14.53 22.26 5.63
CA PHE A 208 -13.43 21.90 6.53
C PHE A 208 -12.26 22.89 6.49
N GLY A 209 -12.31 23.88 5.62
CA GLY A 209 -11.29 24.93 5.53
C GLY A 209 -10.01 24.51 4.80
N PRO A 210 -9.02 25.43 4.72
CA PRO A 210 -7.79 25.20 3.95
C PRO A 210 -6.74 24.34 4.65
N GLU A 211 -6.80 24.23 5.99
CA GLU A 211 -5.74 23.60 6.79
C GLU A 211 -5.76 22.07 6.77
N LEU A 212 -6.88 21.43 6.43
CA LEU A 212 -7.00 19.99 6.36
C LEU A 212 -6.25 19.45 5.13
N PRO A 213 -5.21 18.62 5.28
CA PRO A 213 -4.57 17.96 4.14
C PRO A 213 -5.54 17.00 3.46
N LEU A 214 -5.85 17.28 2.20
CA LEU A 214 -6.75 16.49 1.37
C LEU A 214 -5.97 15.75 0.30
N LEU A 215 -6.20 14.46 0.17
CA LEU A 215 -5.60 13.60 -0.82
C LEU A 215 -6.67 13.09 -1.79
N HIS A 216 -6.30 12.82 -3.02
CA HIS A 216 -7.19 12.20 -4.01
C HIS A 216 -6.45 11.19 -4.85
N ASP A 217 -7.10 10.07 -5.12
CA ASP A 217 -6.57 8.96 -5.88
C ASP A 217 -7.40 8.74 -7.16
N ALA A 218 -6.73 8.79 -8.29
CA ALA A 218 -7.36 8.58 -9.60
C ALA A 218 -7.25 7.13 -10.09
N HIS A 219 -6.53 6.26 -9.38
CA HIS A 219 -6.39 4.82 -9.65
C HIS A 219 -6.11 4.52 -11.14
N HIS A 220 -5.06 5.11 -11.71
CA HIS A 220 -4.56 4.85 -13.05
C HIS A 220 -5.54 5.14 -14.22
N ARG A 221 -6.73 5.72 -13.96
CA ARG A 221 -7.85 5.81 -14.90
C ARG A 221 -7.70 6.86 -16.01
N LEU A 222 -6.72 7.77 -15.91
CA LEU A 222 -6.66 8.93 -16.80
C LEU A 222 -5.53 8.80 -17.82
N THR A 223 -5.77 9.29 -19.02
CA THR A 223 -4.69 9.59 -19.95
C THR A 223 -3.85 10.76 -19.45
N PRO A 224 -2.59 10.93 -19.90
CA PRO A 224 -1.75 12.04 -19.45
C PRO A 224 -2.37 13.43 -19.64
N ILE A 225 -3.14 13.64 -20.70
CA ILE A 225 -3.80 14.94 -20.92
C ILE A 225 -4.99 15.15 -19.98
N GLU A 226 -5.74 14.09 -19.65
CA GLU A 226 -6.82 14.14 -18.68
C GLU A 226 -6.30 14.36 -17.27
N ALA A 227 -5.22 13.66 -16.88
CA ALA A 227 -4.54 13.86 -15.62
C ALA A 227 -3.97 15.29 -15.46
N ALA A 228 -3.39 15.85 -16.55
CA ALA A 228 -2.93 17.24 -16.58
C ALA A 228 -4.08 18.24 -16.38
N ARG A 229 -5.23 17.99 -17.03
CA ARG A 229 -6.44 18.83 -16.88
C ARG A 229 -7.02 18.72 -15.46
N LEU A 230 -7.09 17.50 -14.92
CA LEU A 230 -7.55 17.29 -13.53
C LEU A 230 -6.63 18.01 -12.54
N GLY A 231 -5.32 17.72 -12.58
CA GLY A 231 -4.36 18.37 -11.68
C GLY A 231 -4.46 19.90 -11.72
N LYS A 232 -4.61 20.47 -12.94
CA LYS A 232 -4.79 21.92 -13.12
C LYS A 232 -6.10 22.43 -12.49
N SER A 233 -7.19 21.68 -12.61
CA SER A 233 -8.49 22.07 -12.07
C SER A 233 -8.55 21.96 -10.53
N LEU A 234 -7.68 21.16 -9.93
CA LEU A 234 -7.62 20.95 -8.49
C LEU A 234 -6.62 21.89 -7.78
N GLU A 235 -5.77 22.64 -8.50
CA GLU A 235 -4.83 23.60 -7.90
C GLU A 235 -5.48 24.59 -6.92
N PRO A 236 -6.69 25.14 -7.16
CA PRO A 236 -7.32 26.07 -6.22
C PRO A 236 -7.63 25.47 -4.85
N TYR A 237 -7.66 24.16 -4.74
CA TYR A 237 -8.03 23.44 -3.53
C TYR A 237 -6.83 22.95 -2.71
N ASP A 238 -5.60 23.23 -3.14
CA ASP A 238 -4.34 22.93 -2.44
C ASP A 238 -4.30 21.51 -1.86
N LEU A 239 -4.39 20.51 -2.75
CA LEU A 239 -4.33 19.12 -2.35
C LEU A 239 -2.95 18.75 -1.84
N PHE A 240 -2.89 17.88 -0.82
CA PHE A 240 -1.66 17.26 -0.39
C PHE A 240 -1.02 16.45 -1.54
N TRP A 241 -1.85 15.70 -2.30
CA TRP A 241 -1.46 15.09 -3.58
C TRP A 241 -2.65 14.67 -4.46
N LEU A 242 -2.36 14.47 -5.74
CA LEU A 242 -3.11 13.68 -6.70
C LEU A 242 -2.33 12.38 -6.92
N GLU A 243 -2.98 11.25 -6.66
CA GLU A 243 -2.37 9.92 -6.63
C GLU A 243 -2.65 9.16 -7.92
N ASP A 244 -1.66 8.36 -8.36
CA ASP A 244 -1.69 7.37 -9.43
C ASP A 244 -2.62 7.75 -10.60
N CYS A 245 -2.38 8.96 -11.12
CA CYS A 245 -3.31 9.60 -12.06
C CYS A 245 -3.32 8.98 -13.47
N THR A 246 -2.27 8.23 -13.84
CA THR A 246 -2.15 7.59 -15.16
C THR A 246 -1.71 6.12 -15.03
N PRO A 247 -1.96 5.26 -16.03
CA PRO A 247 -1.42 3.91 -16.06
C PRO A 247 0.08 3.88 -15.84
N ALA A 248 0.53 2.93 -15.02
CA ALA A 248 1.92 2.80 -14.60
C ALA A 248 2.90 2.51 -15.74
N GLU A 249 2.41 1.93 -16.84
CA GLU A 249 3.19 1.61 -18.03
C GLU A 249 3.66 2.84 -18.80
N ASN A 250 2.89 3.95 -18.74
CA ASN A 250 3.22 5.18 -19.45
C ASN A 250 3.86 6.25 -18.55
N GLN A 251 4.97 5.94 -17.90
CA GLN A 251 5.69 6.87 -17.03
C GLN A 251 6.13 8.16 -17.75
N GLN A 252 6.41 8.08 -19.06
CA GLN A 252 6.78 9.25 -19.87
C GLN A 252 5.66 10.29 -19.93
N GLY A 253 4.40 9.86 -19.82
CA GLY A 253 3.23 10.71 -19.78
C GLY A 253 3.21 11.69 -18.61
N LEU A 254 3.85 11.33 -17.48
CA LEU A 254 3.96 12.21 -16.31
C LEU A 254 4.73 13.51 -16.59
N ARG A 255 5.59 13.56 -17.62
CA ARG A 255 6.19 14.84 -18.08
C ARG A 255 5.15 15.83 -18.61
N LEU A 256 4.10 15.32 -19.28
CA LEU A 256 2.99 16.18 -19.71
C LEU A 256 2.21 16.68 -18.49
N VAL A 257 1.87 15.79 -17.56
CA VAL A 257 1.14 16.14 -16.34
C VAL A 257 1.90 17.23 -15.57
N ARG A 258 3.19 16.99 -15.25
CA ARG A 258 4.04 17.90 -14.47
C ARG A 258 4.20 19.28 -15.12
N ARG A 259 4.17 19.39 -16.44
CA ARG A 259 4.26 20.69 -17.16
C ARG A 259 3.01 21.55 -16.99
N HIS A 260 1.87 20.96 -16.64
CA HIS A 260 0.58 21.63 -16.67
C HIS A 260 -0.08 21.79 -15.30
N THR A 261 0.50 21.18 -14.25
CA THR A 261 -0.01 21.35 -12.88
C THR A 261 1.13 21.40 -11.87
N THR A 262 0.89 22.21 -10.83
CA THR A 262 1.70 22.26 -9.61
C THR A 262 1.12 21.42 -8.48
N THR A 263 -0.05 20.81 -8.66
CA THR A 263 -0.60 19.83 -7.71
C THR A 263 0.43 18.74 -7.46
N PRO A 264 0.81 18.45 -6.19
CA PRO A 264 1.76 17.40 -5.91
C PRO A 264 1.28 16.04 -6.40
N LEU A 265 2.21 15.20 -6.86
CA LEU A 265 1.92 13.88 -7.42
C LEU A 265 2.52 12.77 -6.55
N ALA A 266 1.70 11.78 -6.21
CA ALA A 266 2.10 10.56 -5.53
C ALA A 266 1.88 9.37 -6.48
N ILE A 267 2.94 8.62 -6.79
CA ILE A 267 2.89 7.55 -7.82
C ILE A 267 3.61 6.32 -7.28
N GLY A 268 3.05 5.13 -7.56
CA GLY A 268 3.86 3.92 -7.56
C GLY A 268 3.41 2.76 -6.70
N GLU A 269 2.15 2.65 -6.29
CA GLU A 269 1.65 1.49 -5.53
C GLU A 269 1.80 0.17 -6.29
N VAL A 270 1.68 0.20 -7.63
CA VAL A 270 1.86 -0.97 -8.49
C VAL A 270 3.30 -1.18 -8.96
N PHE A 271 4.25 -0.33 -8.56
CA PHE A 271 5.66 -0.49 -8.92
C PHE A 271 6.34 -1.57 -8.08
N ASN A 272 7.23 -2.32 -8.73
CA ASN A 272 7.86 -3.48 -8.09
C ASN A 272 9.36 -3.33 -7.88
N THR A 273 10.01 -2.32 -8.47
CA THR A 273 11.46 -2.17 -8.43
C THR A 273 11.89 -0.71 -8.36
N ILE A 274 13.11 -0.49 -7.84
CA ILE A 274 13.74 0.84 -7.80
C ILE A 274 13.89 1.46 -9.20
N TRP A 275 13.98 0.65 -10.26
CA TRP A 275 14.10 1.14 -11.63
C TRP A 275 12.81 1.76 -12.15
N ASP A 276 11.66 1.38 -11.61
CA ASP A 276 10.38 1.99 -11.96
C ASP A 276 10.31 3.45 -11.49
N PHE A 277 10.98 3.76 -10.38
CA PHE A 277 11.08 5.11 -9.84
C PHE A 277 12.24 5.94 -10.37
N GLN A 278 13.26 5.32 -10.97
CA GLN A 278 14.53 5.98 -11.27
C GLN A 278 14.35 7.27 -12.06
N GLN A 279 13.58 7.24 -13.15
CA GLN A 279 13.34 8.40 -14.00
C GLN A 279 12.43 9.41 -13.33
N LEU A 280 11.36 8.94 -12.67
CA LEU A 280 10.38 9.81 -12.01
C LEU A 280 11.04 10.66 -10.91
N ILE A 281 11.98 10.08 -10.18
CA ILE A 281 12.75 10.77 -9.15
C ILE A 281 13.78 11.73 -9.79
N SER A 282 14.63 11.24 -10.70
CA SER A 282 15.73 12.06 -11.26
C SER A 282 15.24 13.24 -12.08
N GLU A 283 14.06 13.16 -12.69
CA GLU A 283 13.43 14.26 -13.42
C GLU A 283 12.44 15.08 -12.57
N GLN A 284 12.29 14.73 -11.28
CA GLN A 284 11.35 15.38 -10.35
C GLN A 284 9.91 15.41 -10.89
N LEU A 285 9.47 14.29 -11.47
CA LEU A 285 8.13 14.15 -12.02
C LEU A 285 7.07 13.83 -10.96
N ILE A 286 7.52 13.39 -9.78
CA ILE A 286 6.69 13.06 -8.62
C ILE A 286 7.20 13.78 -7.37
N ASP A 287 6.34 13.90 -6.38
CA ASP A 287 6.66 14.51 -5.07
C ASP A 287 6.69 13.47 -3.96
N TYR A 288 5.97 12.36 -4.18
CA TYR A 288 5.86 11.26 -3.21
C TYR A 288 6.04 9.90 -3.88
N VAL A 289 6.80 9.02 -3.21
CA VAL A 289 6.98 7.60 -3.56
C VAL A 289 5.89 6.78 -2.88
N ARG A 290 4.98 6.18 -3.67
CA ARG A 290 3.83 5.37 -3.20
C ARG A 290 4.12 3.87 -3.11
N ALA A 291 5.36 3.46 -2.94
CA ALA A 291 5.71 2.04 -2.85
C ALA A 291 5.13 1.35 -1.61
N ALA A 292 4.85 0.05 -1.72
CA ALA A 292 4.56 -0.84 -0.61
C ALA A 292 5.73 -1.81 -0.37
N ALA A 293 6.14 -2.02 0.87
CA ALA A 293 7.24 -2.94 1.19
C ALA A 293 6.99 -4.34 0.61
N THR A 294 5.75 -4.82 0.69
CA THR A 294 5.33 -6.13 0.19
C THR A 294 5.57 -6.28 -1.30
N HIS A 295 5.14 -5.31 -2.11
CA HIS A 295 5.18 -5.41 -3.57
C HIS A 295 6.54 -4.97 -4.15
N PHE A 296 7.32 -4.21 -3.39
CA PHE A 296 8.57 -3.58 -3.83
C PHE A 296 9.84 -4.41 -3.54
N GLY A 297 9.66 -5.62 -3.02
CA GLY A 297 10.77 -6.53 -2.71
C GLY A 297 11.34 -6.37 -1.30
N GLY A 298 10.61 -5.76 -0.37
CA GLY A 298 10.91 -5.72 1.06
C GLY A 298 11.52 -4.40 1.54
N VAL A 299 12.04 -4.42 2.76
CA VAL A 299 12.67 -3.30 3.47
C VAL A 299 13.92 -2.80 2.74
N THR A 300 14.76 -3.73 2.27
CA THR A 300 16.05 -3.39 1.62
C THR A 300 15.89 -2.47 0.41
N PRO A 301 15.08 -2.81 -0.62
CA PRO A 301 14.89 -1.91 -1.76
C PRO A 301 14.05 -0.68 -1.42
N LEU A 302 13.08 -0.79 -0.49
CA LEU A 302 12.29 0.36 -0.05
C LEU A 302 13.19 1.42 0.59
N ARG A 303 14.13 1.03 1.46
CA ARG A 303 15.10 1.95 2.03
C ARG A 303 15.97 2.59 0.94
N LYS A 304 16.48 1.80 -0.03
CA LYS A 304 17.34 2.29 -1.12
C LYS A 304 16.63 3.32 -2.00
N VAL A 305 15.36 3.10 -2.35
CA VAL A 305 14.62 4.07 -3.16
C VAL A 305 14.38 5.36 -2.39
N MET A 306 14.13 5.29 -1.09
CA MET A 306 13.93 6.48 -0.26
C MET A 306 15.23 7.27 -0.06
N ASP A 307 16.38 6.60 0.09
CA ASP A 307 17.70 7.26 0.15
C ASP A 307 18.02 7.96 -1.18
N TYR A 308 17.63 7.38 -2.32
CA TYR A 308 17.73 8.02 -3.64
C TYR A 308 16.77 9.20 -3.78
N ALA A 309 15.50 9.04 -3.40
CA ALA A 309 14.49 10.09 -3.44
C ALA A 309 14.86 11.32 -2.58
N ALA A 310 15.53 11.08 -1.45
CA ALA A 310 16.01 12.14 -0.57
C ALA A 310 16.95 13.14 -1.25
N GLN A 311 17.76 12.70 -2.23
CA GLN A 311 18.66 13.56 -2.98
C GLN A 311 17.91 14.59 -3.83
N TYR A 312 16.64 14.32 -4.14
CA TYR A 312 15.75 15.15 -4.97
C TYR A 312 14.62 15.79 -4.17
N GLN A 313 14.68 15.77 -2.82
CA GLN A 313 13.66 16.29 -1.89
C GLN A 313 12.29 15.64 -2.05
N ILE A 314 12.24 14.42 -2.60
CA ILE A 314 11.01 13.64 -2.75
C ILE A 314 10.75 12.85 -1.46
N ARG A 315 9.50 12.81 -1.02
CA ARG A 315 9.08 12.20 0.23
C ARG A 315 8.42 10.84 0.03
N SER A 316 8.21 10.11 1.12
CA SER A 316 7.38 8.89 1.10
C SER A 316 5.90 9.22 1.23
N GLY A 317 5.07 8.39 0.57
CA GLY A 317 3.63 8.31 0.75
C GLY A 317 3.25 6.83 0.60
N PHE A 318 3.69 5.98 1.56
CA PHE A 318 3.62 4.54 1.39
C PHE A 318 2.19 4.02 1.29
N HIS A 319 1.96 3.15 0.29
CA HIS A 319 0.72 2.41 0.12
C HIS A 319 0.51 1.43 1.28
N GLY A 320 -0.66 1.41 1.88
CA GLY A 320 -0.91 0.63 3.09
C GLY A 320 -2.38 0.42 3.43
N PRO A 321 -3.27 0.09 2.48
CA PRO A 321 -4.62 -0.35 2.78
C PRO A 321 -4.61 -1.76 3.39
N THR A 322 -5.79 -2.28 3.74
CA THR A 322 -5.91 -3.57 4.43
C THR A 322 -5.54 -4.80 3.61
N ASP A 323 -5.20 -4.67 2.33
CA ASP A 323 -4.61 -5.75 1.53
C ASP A 323 -3.10 -5.93 1.75
N VAL A 324 -2.44 -4.98 2.39
CA VAL A 324 -1.12 -5.16 2.98
C VAL A 324 -1.29 -5.77 4.36
N SER A 325 -0.69 -6.95 4.62
CA SER A 325 -0.84 -7.59 5.92
C SER A 325 -0.21 -6.78 7.06
N PRO A 326 -0.58 -7.02 8.33
CA PRO A 326 0.07 -6.36 9.45
C PRO A 326 1.60 -6.51 9.47
N VAL A 327 2.16 -7.59 8.87
CA VAL A 327 3.61 -7.80 8.74
C VAL A 327 4.22 -6.82 7.75
N GLY A 328 3.66 -6.72 6.54
CA GLY A 328 4.11 -5.79 5.50
C GLY A 328 3.92 -4.34 5.93
N PHE A 329 2.79 -4.05 6.58
CA PHE A 329 2.49 -2.73 7.11
C PHE A 329 3.49 -2.29 8.20
N ALA A 330 3.80 -3.17 9.17
CA ALA A 330 4.81 -2.89 10.17
C ALA A 330 6.19 -2.66 9.54
N ALA A 331 6.59 -3.47 8.56
CA ALA A 331 7.87 -3.33 7.87
C ALA A 331 8.05 -1.95 7.24
N GLN A 332 7.05 -1.46 6.50
CA GLN A 332 7.12 -0.13 5.88
C GLN A 332 7.02 1.00 6.90
N LEU A 333 6.27 0.81 7.99
CA LEU A 333 6.15 1.80 9.06
C LEU A 333 7.48 1.97 9.81
N HIS A 334 8.24 0.90 10.04
CA HIS A 334 9.60 0.99 10.56
C HIS A 334 10.53 1.79 9.62
N VAL A 335 10.41 1.59 8.30
CA VAL A 335 11.15 2.41 7.34
C VAL A 335 10.70 3.87 7.42
N GLY A 336 9.40 4.13 7.45
CA GLY A 336 8.82 5.47 7.58
C GLY A 336 9.31 6.21 8.83
N LEU A 337 9.42 5.51 9.97
CA LEU A 337 9.93 6.08 11.21
C LEU A 337 11.42 6.44 11.14
N ALA A 338 12.23 5.67 10.39
CA ALA A 338 13.67 5.83 10.31
C ALA A 338 14.15 6.84 9.26
N ILE A 339 13.47 6.97 8.09
CA ILE A 339 13.89 7.89 7.04
C ILE A 339 13.56 9.35 7.37
N HIS A 340 14.40 10.30 6.97
CA HIS A 340 14.12 11.73 7.22
C HIS A 340 13.12 12.34 6.24
N ASN A 341 13.08 11.86 4.99
CA ASN A 341 12.20 12.34 3.93
C ASN A 341 10.83 11.63 3.93
N TYR A 342 10.29 11.37 5.09
CA TYR A 342 8.93 10.86 5.26
C TYR A 342 7.90 11.94 4.91
N GLY A 343 6.78 11.52 4.29
CA GLY A 343 5.61 12.36 4.05
C GLY A 343 4.43 11.89 4.88
N ILE A 344 3.78 10.81 4.44
CA ILE A 344 2.57 10.29 5.09
C ILE A 344 2.42 8.78 4.85
N GLN A 345 1.66 8.09 5.70
CA GLN A 345 1.30 6.68 5.59
C GLN A 345 -0.19 6.53 5.33
N GLU A 346 -0.55 5.78 4.32
CA GLU A 346 -1.91 5.28 4.15
C GLU A 346 -2.27 4.34 5.28
N TYR A 347 -3.45 4.53 5.89
CA TYR A 347 -3.86 3.69 7.01
C TYR A 347 -5.36 3.36 6.96
N MET A 348 -5.63 2.08 6.93
CA MET A 348 -6.94 1.49 7.19
C MET A 348 -6.78 0.48 8.33
N GLU A 349 -7.67 0.53 9.31
CA GLU A 349 -7.62 -0.39 10.44
C GLU A 349 -7.97 -1.81 10.00
N HIS A 350 -7.15 -2.79 10.40
CA HIS A 350 -7.45 -4.19 10.16
C HIS A 350 -8.59 -4.69 11.06
N SER A 351 -9.36 -5.67 10.57
CA SER A 351 -10.47 -6.24 11.32
C SER A 351 -10.00 -6.95 12.60
N PRO A 352 -10.90 -7.13 13.58
CA PRO A 352 -10.61 -7.93 14.77
C PRO A 352 -10.15 -9.36 14.46
N GLU A 353 -10.70 -9.98 13.39
CA GLU A 353 -10.29 -11.30 12.92
C GLU A 353 -8.84 -11.28 12.43
N THR A 354 -8.46 -10.28 11.62
CA THR A 354 -7.07 -10.10 11.19
C THR A 354 -6.15 -9.88 12.38
N ASN A 355 -6.55 -9.03 13.33
CA ASN A 355 -5.77 -8.77 14.55
C ASN A 355 -5.70 -9.99 15.49
N SER A 356 -6.65 -10.94 15.39
CA SER A 356 -6.57 -12.22 16.10
C SER A 356 -5.51 -13.16 15.53
N VAL A 357 -5.23 -13.05 14.23
CA VAL A 357 -4.19 -13.82 13.52
C VAL A 357 -2.83 -13.16 13.64
N PHE A 358 -2.78 -11.84 13.50
CA PHE A 358 -1.54 -11.04 13.54
C PHE A 358 -1.57 -10.10 14.74
N ARG A 359 -0.83 -10.46 15.79
CA ARG A 359 -0.69 -9.59 16.97
C ARG A 359 0.44 -8.61 16.74
N SER A 360 0.16 -7.32 16.82
CA SER A 360 1.16 -6.27 16.62
C SER A 360 1.16 -5.26 17.77
N GLY A 361 2.30 -4.61 17.96
CA GLY A 361 2.45 -3.48 18.88
C GLY A 361 2.10 -2.13 18.23
N LEU A 362 1.46 -2.13 17.06
CA LEU A 362 1.05 -0.91 16.36
C LEU A 362 0.13 -0.06 17.22
N THR A 363 0.40 1.23 17.27
CA THR A 363 -0.49 2.21 17.89
C THR A 363 -0.83 3.33 16.91
N PHE A 364 -2.06 3.84 17.00
CA PHE A 364 -2.51 5.05 16.31
C PHE A 364 -2.99 6.04 17.37
N ASP A 365 -2.40 7.21 17.40
CA ASP A 365 -2.75 8.27 18.35
C ASP A 365 -2.62 9.63 17.68
N ASP A 366 -3.68 10.44 17.76
CA ASP A 366 -3.75 11.83 17.28
C ASP A 366 -3.16 12.01 15.87
N GLY A 367 -3.52 11.09 14.92
CA GLY A 367 -3.11 11.12 13.52
C GLY A 367 -1.74 10.48 13.24
N TYR A 368 -1.06 9.94 14.24
CA TYR A 368 0.26 9.34 14.08
C TYR A 368 0.27 7.86 14.41
N LEU A 369 1.00 7.10 13.60
CA LEU A 369 1.25 5.67 13.78
C LEU A 369 2.63 5.44 14.37
N HIS A 370 2.75 4.44 15.25
CA HIS A 370 4.02 3.92 15.74
C HIS A 370 4.02 2.39 15.65
N PRO A 371 5.10 1.75 15.13
CA PRO A 371 5.14 0.29 14.96
C PRO A 371 5.33 -0.49 16.27
N GLY A 372 5.54 0.20 17.38
CA GLY A 372 5.94 -0.39 18.66
C GLY A 372 7.45 -0.58 18.78
N ASP A 373 7.89 -0.99 19.96
CA ASP A 373 9.31 -1.12 20.32
C ASP A 373 9.74 -2.59 20.49
N ALA A 374 8.87 -3.55 20.15
CA ALA A 374 9.21 -4.95 20.18
C ALA A 374 10.32 -5.29 19.16
N PRO A 375 11.24 -6.22 19.49
CA PRO A 375 12.32 -6.62 18.56
C PRO A 375 11.80 -7.12 17.21
N GLY A 376 12.51 -6.80 16.15
CA GLY A 376 12.13 -7.14 14.79
C GLY A 376 11.06 -6.23 14.23
N LEU A 377 10.04 -6.78 13.57
CA LEU A 377 8.87 -6.07 13.05
C LEU A 377 7.79 -5.84 14.11
N GLY A 378 7.91 -6.47 15.30
CA GLY A 378 6.92 -6.35 16.36
C GLY A 378 5.57 -7.00 16.02
N VAL A 379 5.55 -7.96 15.11
CA VAL A 379 4.35 -8.71 14.71
C VAL A 379 4.56 -10.20 15.00
N GLU A 380 3.53 -10.84 15.55
CA GLU A 380 3.46 -12.27 15.78
C GLU A 380 2.32 -12.91 14.98
N LEU A 381 2.54 -14.11 14.45
CA LEU A 381 1.53 -14.91 13.75
C LEU A 381 0.99 -15.98 14.71
N ASP A 382 -0.32 -15.95 14.96
CA ASP A 382 -1.03 -17.05 15.62
C ASP A 382 -1.48 -18.08 14.57
N GLU A 383 -0.71 -19.15 14.41
CA GLU A 383 -0.98 -20.19 13.41
C GLU A 383 -2.29 -20.96 13.70
N GLN A 384 -2.68 -21.09 14.99
CA GLN A 384 -3.95 -21.73 15.34
C GLN A 384 -5.14 -20.85 14.98
N ALA A 385 -5.00 -19.54 15.15
CA ALA A 385 -5.99 -18.59 14.68
C ALA A 385 -6.05 -18.58 13.15
N ALA A 386 -4.89 -18.52 12.47
CA ALA A 386 -4.81 -18.54 11.00
C ALA A 386 -5.49 -19.76 10.36
N ALA A 387 -5.35 -20.93 10.99
CA ALA A 387 -5.97 -22.17 10.51
C ALA A 387 -7.51 -22.16 10.54
N ARG A 388 -8.12 -21.23 11.27
CA ARG A 388 -9.61 -21.08 11.31
C ARG A 388 -10.14 -20.32 10.10
N PHE A 389 -9.29 -19.62 9.38
CA PHE A 389 -9.66 -18.78 8.23
C PHE A 389 -9.00 -19.31 6.96
N PRO A 390 -9.55 -20.37 6.33
CA PRO A 390 -9.00 -20.91 5.10
C PRO A 390 -9.09 -19.88 3.97
N TYR A 391 -8.22 -20.04 2.96
CA TYR A 391 -8.25 -19.20 1.76
C TYR A 391 -9.63 -19.23 1.08
N GLU A 392 -10.10 -18.06 0.70
CA GLU A 392 -11.31 -17.86 -0.09
C GLU A 392 -11.00 -17.06 -1.36
N PRO A 393 -11.33 -17.55 -2.57
CA PRO A 393 -11.13 -16.80 -3.80
C PRO A 393 -11.85 -15.46 -3.77
N ALA A 394 -11.13 -14.41 -4.20
CA ALA A 394 -11.67 -13.08 -4.36
C ALA A 394 -11.18 -12.48 -5.68
N TYR A 395 -11.98 -11.62 -6.30
CA TYR A 395 -11.70 -11.02 -7.60
C TYR A 395 -11.85 -9.52 -7.54
N LEU A 396 -10.79 -8.81 -7.92
CA LEU A 396 -10.84 -7.36 -8.12
C LEU A 396 -11.82 -7.03 -9.25
N PRO A 397 -12.58 -5.93 -9.16
CA PRO A 397 -13.51 -5.52 -10.21
C PRO A 397 -12.75 -5.12 -11.49
N VAL A 398 -13.47 -4.98 -12.57
CA VAL A 398 -12.97 -4.43 -13.84
C VAL A 398 -13.85 -3.27 -14.28
N SER A 399 -13.26 -2.23 -14.82
CA SER A 399 -13.99 -1.06 -15.31
C SER A 399 -14.29 -1.19 -16.82
N ARG A 400 -15.47 -0.71 -17.23
CA ARG A 400 -15.89 -0.61 -18.64
C ARG A 400 -16.38 0.78 -18.98
N LEU A 401 -16.02 1.22 -20.17
CA LEU A 401 -16.65 2.38 -20.81
C LEU A 401 -18.08 2.03 -21.25
N ARG A 402 -18.89 3.06 -21.50
CA ARG A 402 -20.29 2.89 -21.95
C ARG A 402 -20.46 2.09 -23.25
N ASP A 403 -19.44 2.02 -24.09
CA ASP A 403 -19.43 1.22 -25.32
C ASP A 403 -19.00 -0.25 -25.09
N GLY A 404 -18.73 -0.62 -23.83
CA GLY A 404 -18.31 -1.95 -23.40
C GLY A 404 -16.79 -2.18 -23.44
N THR A 405 -15.99 -1.20 -23.85
CA THR A 405 -14.52 -1.31 -23.83
C THR A 405 -13.99 -1.43 -22.41
N ILE A 406 -13.08 -2.37 -22.14
CA ILE A 406 -12.35 -2.46 -20.87
C ILE A 406 -11.50 -1.19 -20.70
N HIS A 407 -11.54 -0.64 -19.51
CA HIS A 407 -10.81 0.55 -19.11
C HIS A 407 -9.91 0.25 -17.90
N ASP A 408 -8.87 1.05 -17.70
CA ASP A 408 -8.08 1.05 -16.48
C ASP A 408 -8.96 1.48 -15.29
N TRP A 409 -8.57 1.06 -14.09
CA TRP A 409 -9.43 1.26 -12.95
C TRP A 409 -8.85 2.01 -11.79
#